data_6a7678c1c12371dbc645befd36d63a4a
#
_entry.id   6a7678c1c12371dbc645befd36d63a4a
#
_cell.length_a   1.000
_cell.length_b   1.000
_cell.length_c   1.000
_cell.angle_alpha   90.00
_cell.angle_beta   90.00
_cell.angle_gamma   90.00
#
_symmetry.space_group_name_H-M   'P 1'
#
loop_
_entity.id
_entity.type
_entity.pdbx_description
1 polymer ?
#
loop_
_entity_poly.entity_id
_entity_poly.type
_entity_poly.pdbx_seq_one_letter_code
_entity_poly.pdbx_strand_id
1 'polypeptide(L)'
;MAFKRTTTVKGKKYQQLVESKWDPEKKQSRIHVIKHLGRVIEEEGKEKLIPSQLKFDSVDHAYPVGELALFWKVAEEFEVQKYISKAIGRDDKDTSMAILILAINQLLGRKSLTKIGEWVSETPIPRWTKIETNKLNKDYFLSALDKISAQNENMKSSYSYIIQNNITNAWRKIIGNEPERYFFYQDITRIRWNGDQSILAENGYGAQIGRPHIGFGLVVSKDSYMPVMGYPVRGSSPDKTTVEETIDNLSRWKTKNITLVWDRGFVSKPNIDYAREKNFHVLSGGPHTSKEVNDWITKYTDSEIEKRENILEMSRGNGVYCIEDTGELYGRNCKIVVMLDPQRRNNSRIERDLHIQELESETSGKKIAELKKDLSPIVKPAKGRRGYEINRNEEELARRLDGRSLFFSTDITMSGEELIRTYFQKDHIEKAFRYLRGNACLAPIGYQLPNRVEAYLSVVNFIAYELIAAILWKIEKFNIGIGYESLMEKASKIFEVEFSSKNSKLYRWTHISKEDEKLFKPFNILSVRC
;
A
#
# COMPACT_ATOMS: atom_id res chain seq x y z
N MET A 1 49.01 -21.99 -1.27
CA MET A 1 48.07 -21.03 -1.84
C MET A 1 47.36 -21.70 -2.98
N ALA A 2 46.01 -21.66 -3.02
CA ALA A 2 45.24 -22.28 -4.09
C ALA A 2 45.17 -21.33 -5.30
N PHE A 3 45.28 -21.87 -6.52
CA PHE A 3 45.22 -21.11 -7.77
C PHE A 3 44.46 -21.90 -8.86
N LYS A 4 43.93 -21.17 -9.85
CA LYS A 4 43.25 -21.79 -10.99
C LYS A 4 44.26 -22.25 -12.03
N ARG A 5 44.16 -23.53 -12.46
CA ARG A 5 44.98 -24.12 -13.51
C ARG A 5 44.09 -24.63 -14.63
N THR A 6 44.44 -24.33 -15.87
CA THR A 6 43.81 -24.90 -17.05
C THR A 6 44.65 -26.07 -17.55
N THR A 7 44.02 -27.24 -17.79
CA THR A 7 44.65 -28.44 -18.32
C THR A 7 43.90 -28.87 -19.59
N THR A 8 44.65 -29.41 -20.55
CA THR A 8 44.05 -29.93 -21.78
C THR A 8 44.07 -31.45 -21.75
N VAL A 9 42.90 -32.07 -21.89
CA VAL A 9 42.73 -33.51 -21.94
C VAL A 9 41.96 -33.86 -23.19
N LYS A 10 42.53 -34.66 -24.07
CA LYS A 10 41.95 -35.09 -25.35
C LYS A 10 41.41 -33.90 -26.17
N GLY A 11 42.23 -32.82 -26.29
CA GLY A 11 41.88 -31.63 -27.05
C GLY A 11 40.84 -30.68 -26.41
N LYS A 12 40.35 -30.98 -25.21
CA LYS A 12 39.39 -30.17 -24.47
C LYS A 12 40.07 -29.53 -23.28
N LYS A 13 39.90 -28.20 -23.13
CA LYS A 13 40.41 -27.42 -21.98
C LYS A 13 39.52 -27.60 -20.76
N TYR A 14 40.12 -27.84 -19.58
CA TYR A 14 39.45 -27.97 -18.30
C TYR A 14 40.13 -27.06 -17.28
N GLN A 15 39.35 -26.38 -16.45
CA GLN A 15 39.83 -25.53 -15.36
C GLN A 15 39.69 -26.26 -14.02
N GLN A 16 40.75 -26.22 -13.22
CA GLN A 16 40.82 -26.84 -11.91
C GLN A 16 41.33 -25.82 -10.89
N LEU A 17 40.81 -25.88 -9.66
CA LEU A 17 41.41 -25.23 -8.50
C LEU A 17 42.44 -26.20 -7.91
N VAL A 18 43.68 -25.76 -7.82
CA VAL A 18 44.80 -26.60 -7.39
C VAL A 18 45.60 -25.87 -6.30
N GLU A 19 46.26 -26.63 -5.46
CA GLU A 19 47.26 -26.14 -4.54
C GLU A 19 48.60 -26.87 -4.76
N SER A 20 49.69 -26.15 -4.52
CA SER A 20 51.03 -26.75 -4.53
C SER A 20 51.38 -27.18 -3.11
N LYS A 21 51.64 -28.49 -2.90
CA LYS A 21 52.11 -29.03 -1.62
C LYS A 21 53.49 -29.63 -1.83
N TRP A 22 54.38 -29.39 -0.88
CA TRP A 22 55.71 -29.97 -0.86
C TRP A 22 55.60 -31.48 -0.48
N ASP A 23 56.16 -32.34 -1.29
CA ASP A 23 56.27 -33.78 -1.03
C ASP A 23 57.69 -34.05 -0.47
N PRO A 24 57.78 -34.34 0.85
CA PRO A 24 59.09 -34.53 1.50
C PRO A 24 59.84 -35.78 1.01
N GLU A 25 59.10 -36.82 0.60
CA GLU A 25 59.71 -38.07 0.14
C GLU A 25 60.34 -37.90 -1.24
N LYS A 26 59.69 -37.13 -2.11
CA LYS A 26 60.16 -36.91 -3.48
C LYS A 26 60.93 -35.62 -3.66
N LYS A 27 61.12 -34.83 -2.57
CA LYS A 27 61.84 -33.56 -2.55
C LYS A 27 61.40 -32.60 -3.67
N GLN A 28 60.07 -32.56 -3.98
CA GLN A 28 59.50 -31.70 -5.02
C GLN A 28 58.10 -31.23 -4.67
N SER A 29 57.73 -30.07 -5.20
CA SER A 29 56.36 -29.59 -5.07
C SER A 29 55.40 -30.33 -6.01
N ARG A 30 54.29 -30.85 -5.47
CA ARG A 30 53.23 -31.51 -6.24
C ARG A 30 51.97 -30.68 -6.26
N ILE A 31 51.35 -30.68 -7.43
CA ILE A 31 50.05 -30.04 -7.60
C ILE A 31 48.97 -31.00 -7.12
N HIS A 32 48.24 -30.57 -6.12
CA HIS A 32 47.06 -31.26 -5.60
C HIS A 32 45.78 -30.56 -6.15
N VAL A 33 44.91 -31.35 -6.80
CA VAL A 33 43.64 -30.83 -7.31
C VAL A 33 42.66 -30.76 -6.15
N ILE A 34 42.27 -29.53 -5.79
CA ILE A 34 41.26 -29.30 -4.76
C ILE A 34 39.86 -29.50 -5.34
N LYS A 35 39.64 -28.98 -6.58
CA LYS A 35 38.32 -29.02 -7.23
C LYS A 35 38.45 -28.90 -8.74
N HIS A 36 37.67 -29.72 -9.46
CA HIS A 36 37.45 -29.54 -10.90
C HIS A 36 36.40 -28.44 -11.08
N LEU A 37 36.73 -27.35 -11.77
CA LEU A 37 35.85 -26.20 -11.97
C LEU A 37 34.93 -26.37 -13.19
N GLY A 38 35.44 -27.05 -14.25
CA GLY A 38 34.61 -27.30 -15.44
C GLY A 38 35.42 -27.31 -16.74
N ARG A 39 34.71 -27.37 -17.87
CA ARG A 39 35.28 -27.31 -19.21
C ARG A 39 35.30 -25.86 -19.69
N VAL A 40 36.40 -25.42 -20.25
CA VAL A 40 36.52 -24.13 -20.91
C VAL A 40 36.18 -24.29 -22.39
N ILE A 41 35.20 -23.54 -22.86
CA ILE A 41 34.86 -23.44 -24.28
C ILE A 41 35.10 -21.99 -24.73
N GLU A 42 35.35 -21.83 -26.01
CA GLU A 42 35.45 -20.51 -26.65
C GLU A 42 34.14 -20.22 -27.38
N GLU A 43 33.46 -19.17 -26.99
CA GLU A 43 32.19 -18.72 -27.57
C GLU A 43 32.32 -17.22 -27.90
N GLU A 44 32.18 -16.87 -29.15
CA GLU A 44 32.35 -15.49 -29.64
C GLU A 44 33.71 -14.84 -29.29
N GLY A 45 34.78 -15.61 -29.31
CA GLY A 45 36.14 -15.13 -29.01
C GLY A 45 36.43 -14.92 -27.51
N LYS A 46 35.52 -15.36 -26.61
CA LYS A 46 35.72 -15.33 -25.17
C LYS A 46 35.74 -16.72 -24.56
N GLU A 47 36.69 -16.95 -23.66
CA GLU A 47 36.71 -18.21 -22.89
C GLU A 47 35.56 -18.22 -21.87
N LYS A 48 34.66 -19.20 -21.97
CA LYS A 48 33.56 -19.45 -21.07
C LYS A 48 33.75 -20.76 -20.34
N LEU A 49 33.67 -20.73 -19.01
CA LEU A 49 33.73 -21.90 -18.18
C LEU A 49 32.37 -22.60 -18.13
N ILE A 50 32.28 -23.80 -18.69
CA ILE A 50 31.14 -24.69 -18.42
C ILE A 50 31.51 -25.53 -17.19
N PRO A 51 30.78 -25.35 -16.05
CA PRO A 51 31.07 -26.15 -14.86
C PRO A 51 31.04 -27.63 -15.18
N SER A 52 31.93 -28.44 -14.53
CA SER A 52 31.84 -29.88 -14.61
C SER A 52 30.44 -30.32 -14.25
N GLN A 53 29.81 -31.18 -15.04
CA GLN A 53 28.51 -31.75 -14.70
C GLN A 53 28.59 -32.34 -13.30
N LEU A 54 28.05 -31.67 -12.32
CA LEU A 54 27.81 -32.23 -11.02
C LEU A 54 26.79 -33.36 -11.24
N LYS A 55 27.15 -34.58 -10.97
CA LYS A 55 26.17 -35.67 -10.88
C LYS A 55 25.40 -35.42 -9.60
N PHE A 56 24.16 -35.00 -9.75
CA PHE A 56 23.22 -34.93 -8.64
C PHE A 56 22.54 -36.27 -8.49
N ASP A 57 22.37 -36.70 -7.26
CA ASP A 57 21.70 -37.94 -6.93
C ASP A 57 20.19 -37.76 -6.93
N SER A 58 19.73 -36.55 -6.51
CA SER A 58 18.30 -36.19 -6.44
C SER A 58 18.05 -34.69 -6.57
N VAL A 59 16.80 -34.35 -6.87
CA VAL A 59 16.19 -33.06 -6.64
C VAL A 59 15.40 -33.18 -5.36
N ASP A 60 15.80 -32.46 -4.31
CA ASP A 60 15.17 -32.61 -2.99
C ASP A 60 13.97 -31.69 -2.83
N HIS A 61 14.13 -30.41 -3.19
CA HIS A 61 13.10 -29.40 -3.05
C HIS A 61 13.08 -28.39 -4.20
N ALA A 62 11.91 -27.80 -4.44
CA ALA A 62 11.74 -26.65 -5.30
C ALA A 62 10.98 -25.57 -4.53
N TYR A 63 11.63 -24.46 -4.22
CA TYR A 63 11.07 -23.35 -3.45
C TYR A 63 10.55 -22.26 -4.41
N PRO A 64 9.32 -21.75 -4.26
CA PRO A 64 8.88 -20.56 -4.96
C PRO A 64 9.70 -19.36 -4.44
N VAL A 65 10.56 -18.78 -5.28
CA VAL A 65 11.55 -17.80 -4.83
C VAL A 65 11.37 -16.43 -5.46
N GLY A 66 10.74 -16.34 -6.63
CA GLY A 66 10.78 -15.09 -7.39
C GLY A 66 10.07 -13.93 -6.71
N GLU A 67 8.85 -14.14 -6.21
CA GLU A 67 8.11 -13.10 -5.46
C GLU A 67 8.83 -12.77 -4.14
N LEU A 68 9.30 -13.79 -3.43
CA LEU A 68 10.06 -13.58 -2.19
C LEU A 68 11.33 -12.76 -2.45
N ALA A 69 12.10 -13.07 -3.49
CA ALA A 69 13.30 -12.34 -3.85
C ALA A 69 13.00 -10.89 -4.26
N LEU A 70 11.87 -10.67 -4.93
CA LEU A 70 11.42 -9.34 -5.32
C LEU A 70 11.20 -8.45 -4.08
N PHE A 71 10.38 -8.90 -3.13
CA PHE A 71 10.13 -8.17 -1.90
C PHE A 71 11.37 -8.04 -1.03
N TRP A 72 12.18 -9.09 -0.96
CA TRP A 72 13.43 -9.10 -0.20
C TRP A 72 14.41 -8.05 -0.70
N LYS A 73 14.62 -8.00 -2.02
CA LYS A 73 15.55 -7.03 -2.63
C LYS A 73 15.07 -5.60 -2.52
N VAL A 74 13.77 -5.38 -2.65
CA VAL A 74 13.19 -4.05 -2.40
C VAL A 74 13.39 -3.65 -0.94
N ALA A 75 13.15 -4.54 0.02
CA ALA A 75 13.39 -4.26 1.44
C ALA A 75 14.86 -3.97 1.76
N GLU A 76 15.81 -4.66 1.11
CA GLU A 76 17.25 -4.38 1.22
C GLU A 76 17.60 -2.98 0.67
N GLU A 77 17.11 -2.65 -0.53
CA GLU A 77 17.37 -1.36 -1.20
C GLU A 77 16.84 -0.18 -0.39
N PHE A 78 15.66 -0.33 0.21
CA PHE A 78 15.05 0.68 1.07
C PHE A 78 15.53 0.59 2.53
N GLU A 79 16.51 -0.25 2.83
CA GLU A 79 17.12 -0.42 4.16
C GLU A 79 16.11 -0.65 5.30
N VAL A 80 14.96 -1.31 4.99
CA VAL A 80 13.82 -1.48 5.91
C VAL A 80 14.28 -2.06 7.25
N GLN A 81 15.04 -3.16 7.22
CA GLN A 81 15.57 -3.80 8.43
C GLN A 81 16.43 -2.86 9.28
N LYS A 82 17.29 -2.05 8.66
CA LYS A 82 18.13 -1.08 9.34
C LYS A 82 17.32 -0.01 10.07
N TYR A 83 16.24 0.48 9.45
CA TYR A 83 15.39 1.50 10.07
C TYR A 83 14.55 0.96 11.20
N ILE A 84 14.12 -0.30 11.15
CA ILE A 84 13.47 -0.97 12.27
C ILE A 84 14.46 -1.09 13.43
N SER A 85 15.66 -1.65 13.21
CA SER A 85 16.70 -1.77 14.24
C SER A 85 17.04 -0.44 14.88
N LYS A 86 17.23 0.61 14.07
CA LYS A 86 17.56 1.96 14.56
C LYS A 86 16.45 2.55 15.43
N ALA A 87 15.19 2.28 15.11
CA ALA A 87 14.05 2.80 15.88
C ALA A 87 14.00 2.24 17.30
N ILE A 88 14.37 0.97 17.46
CA ILE A 88 14.36 0.30 18.77
C ILE A 88 15.54 0.75 19.66
N GLY A 89 16.47 1.53 19.12
CA GLY A 89 17.63 2.06 19.86
C GLY A 89 18.72 1.01 20.15
N ARG A 90 18.64 -0.16 19.53
CA ARG A 90 19.56 -1.29 19.64
C ARG A 90 19.81 -1.85 18.25
N ASP A 91 20.98 -2.42 18.02
CA ASP A 91 21.25 -3.22 16.81
C ASP A 91 20.57 -4.61 16.94
N ASP A 92 19.26 -4.61 17.17
CA ASP A 92 18.43 -5.81 17.35
C ASP A 92 18.06 -6.37 15.97
N LYS A 93 18.98 -7.15 15.42
CA LYS A 93 18.80 -7.80 14.11
C LYS A 93 17.70 -8.84 14.12
N ASP A 94 17.48 -9.52 15.24
CA ASP A 94 16.48 -10.57 15.35
C ASP A 94 15.06 -9.97 15.26
N THR A 95 14.77 -8.92 16.03
CA THR A 95 13.46 -8.26 15.99
C THR A 95 13.20 -7.65 14.61
N SER A 96 14.18 -6.95 14.04
CA SER A 96 14.00 -6.31 12.72
C SER A 96 13.80 -7.33 11.62
N MET A 97 14.48 -8.47 11.67
CA MET A 97 14.31 -9.56 10.74
C MET A 97 12.94 -10.24 10.89
N ALA A 98 12.50 -10.49 12.12
CA ALA A 98 11.17 -11.05 12.39
C ALA A 98 10.06 -10.17 11.79
N ILE A 99 10.14 -8.86 11.98
CA ILE A 99 9.15 -7.91 11.44
C ILE A 99 9.17 -7.90 9.92
N LEU A 100 10.35 -7.91 9.29
CA LEU A 100 10.46 -7.99 7.82
C LEU A 100 9.87 -9.30 7.29
N ILE A 101 10.16 -10.44 7.92
CA ILE A 101 9.59 -11.73 7.52
C ILE A 101 8.06 -11.72 7.67
N LEU A 102 7.52 -11.14 8.75
CA LEU A 102 6.08 -10.99 8.93
C LEU A 102 5.45 -10.14 7.82
N ALA A 103 6.08 -9.02 7.43
CA ALA A 103 5.58 -8.18 6.35
C ALA A 103 5.59 -8.92 5.01
N ILE A 104 6.63 -9.65 4.70
CA ILE A 104 6.72 -10.47 3.47
C ILE A 104 5.71 -11.63 3.51
N ASN A 105 5.52 -12.28 4.68
CA ASN A 105 4.49 -13.30 4.83
C ASN A 105 3.08 -12.78 4.52
N GLN A 106 2.78 -11.52 4.86
CA GLN A 106 1.51 -10.89 4.48
C GLN A 106 1.33 -10.83 2.96
N LEU A 107 2.41 -10.59 2.22
CA LEU A 107 2.39 -10.42 0.76
C LEU A 107 2.37 -11.74 0.00
N LEU A 108 2.82 -12.84 0.63
CA LEU A 108 2.95 -14.16 0.01
C LEU A 108 1.84 -15.15 0.48
N GLY A 109 0.61 -14.67 0.61
CA GLY A 109 -0.55 -15.49 0.94
C GLY A 109 -0.66 -15.85 2.42
N ARG A 110 -0.14 -15.00 3.29
CA ARG A 110 -0.24 -14.99 4.75
C ARG A 110 -0.49 -16.35 5.41
N LYS A 111 0.52 -16.92 6.01
CA LYS A 111 0.37 -18.06 6.90
C LYS A 111 0.12 -17.60 8.33
N SER A 112 -0.71 -18.35 9.07
CA SER A 112 -0.93 -18.08 10.48
C SER A 112 0.36 -18.25 11.29
N LEU A 113 0.46 -17.59 12.45
CA LEU A 113 1.63 -17.71 13.31
C LEU A 113 1.94 -19.15 13.76
N THR A 114 0.92 -20.01 13.83
CA THR A 114 1.11 -21.43 14.14
C THR A 114 1.76 -22.21 13.00
N LYS A 115 1.61 -21.72 11.75
CA LYS A 115 2.17 -22.34 10.54
C LYS A 115 3.34 -21.56 9.94
N ILE A 116 3.73 -20.43 10.55
CA ILE A 116 4.75 -19.57 9.97
C ILE A 116 6.14 -20.25 9.94
N GLY A 117 6.45 -21.03 10.96
CA GLY A 117 7.71 -21.80 11.02
C GLY A 117 7.81 -22.83 9.90
N GLU A 118 6.71 -23.55 9.64
CA GLU A 118 6.61 -24.51 8.51
C GLU A 118 6.80 -23.77 7.19
N TRP A 119 6.06 -22.70 6.96
CA TRP A 119 6.19 -21.88 5.75
C TRP A 119 7.62 -21.36 5.55
N VAL A 120 8.25 -20.81 6.60
CA VAL A 120 9.63 -20.31 6.49
C VAL A 120 10.60 -21.43 6.14
N SER A 121 10.41 -22.64 6.68
CA SER A 121 11.27 -23.80 6.37
C SER A 121 11.19 -24.26 4.91
N GLU A 122 10.05 -23.96 4.25
CA GLU A 122 9.81 -24.21 2.83
C GLU A 122 10.27 -23.04 1.94
N THR A 123 11.08 -22.12 2.46
CA THR A 123 11.64 -20.97 1.75
C THR A 123 13.16 -20.90 1.92
N PRO A 124 13.88 -20.14 1.09
CA PRO A 124 15.31 -19.91 1.31
C PRO A 124 15.62 -18.93 2.44
N ILE A 125 14.63 -18.38 3.16
CA ILE A 125 14.81 -17.40 4.25
C ILE A 125 15.83 -17.87 5.31
N PRO A 126 15.77 -19.09 5.86
CA PRO A 126 16.75 -19.53 6.86
C PRO A 126 18.18 -19.45 6.36
N ARG A 127 18.40 -19.80 5.10
CA ARG A 127 19.71 -19.78 4.46
C ARG A 127 20.17 -18.32 4.18
N TRP A 128 19.27 -17.46 3.73
CA TRP A 128 19.59 -16.04 3.48
C TRP A 128 19.91 -15.29 4.76
N THR A 129 19.15 -15.56 5.82
CA THR A 129 19.30 -14.88 7.12
C THR A 129 20.35 -15.52 8.02
N LYS A 130 20.71 -16.78 7.78
CA LYS A 130 21.53 -17.63 8.66
C LYS A 130 20.91 -17.85 10.03
N ILE A 131 19.58 -17.70 10.14
CA ILE A 131 18.81 -18.02 11.35
C ILE A 131 18.38 -19.48 11.27
N GLU A 132 18.63 -20.23 12.35
CA GLU A 132 18.20 -21.61 12.41
C GLU A 132 16.68 -21.73 12.33
N THR A 133 16.19 -22.68 11.53
CA THR A 133 14.75 -22.85 11.29
C THR A 133 13.94 -23.07 12.56
N ASN A 134 14.49 -23.75 13.57
CA ASN A 134 13.83 -24.00 14.85
C ASN A 134 13.58 -22.72 15.66
N LYS A 135 14.36 -21.65 15.44
CA LYS A 135 14.16 -20.35 16.07
C LYS A 135 13.03 -19.57 15.43
N LEU A 136 12.73 -19.79 14.15
CA LEU A 136 11.71 -19.07 13.38
C LEU A 136 10.30 -19.61 13.67
N ASN A 137 9.94 -19.66 14.94
CA ASN A 137 8.67 -20.18 15.44
C ASN A 137 7.72 -19.05 15.89
N LYS A 138 6.51 -19.41 16.31
CA LYS A 138 5.48 -18.47 16.75
C LYS A 138 5.99 -17.47 17.80
N ASP A 139 6.76 -17.95 18.79
CA ASP A 139 7.20 -17.10 19.91
C ASP A 139 8.25 -16.08 19.51
N TYR A 140 9.10 -16.41 18.55
CA TYR A 140 10.04 -15.49 17.92
C TYR A 140 9.32 -14.27 17.30
N PHE A 141 8.26 -14.50 16.54
CA PHE A 141 7.49 -13.45 15.90
C PHE A 141 6.63 -12.66 16.90
N LEU A 142 6.02 -13.31 17.89
CA LEU A 142 5.26 -12.63 18.92
C LEU A 142 6.14 -11.73 19.79
N SER A 143 7.32 -12.20 20.18
CA SER A 143 8.29 -11.40 20.92
C SER A 143 8.74 -10.16 20.16
N ALA A 144 8.89 -10.24 18.84
CA ALA A 144 9.22 -9.10 18.01
C ALA A 144 8.08 -8.06 17.98
N LEU A 145 6.82 -8.50 17.87
CA LEU A 145 5.66 -7.61 17.94
C LEU A 145 5.54 -6.92 19.31
N ASP A 146 5.76 -7.65 20.40
CA ASP A 146 5.72 -7.09 21.76
C ASP A 146 6.79 -6.01 21.96
N LYS A 147 7.99 -6.21 21.39
CA LYS A 147 9.08 -5.23 21.47
C LYS A 147 8.77 -3.93 20.72
N ILE A 148 8.19 -4.00 19.51
CA ILE A 148 7.91 -2.80 18.72
C ILE A 148 6.65 -2.06 19.15
N SER A 149 5.76 -2.72 19.92
CA SER A 149 4.58 -2.08 20.51
C SER A 149 4.89 -1.37 21.82
N ALA A 150 6.06 -1.61 22.42
CA ALA A 150 6.48 -0.91 23.64
C ALA A 150 6.66 0.59 23.36
N GLN A 151 6.39 1.42 24.37
CA GLN A 151 6.67 2.86 24.27
C GLN A 151 8.15 3.13 24.48
N ASN A 152 8.68 4.09 23.71
CA ASN A 152 10.01 4.60 23.93
C ASN A 152 9.97 5.67 25.01
N GLU A 153 10.45 5.34 26.21
CA GLU A 153 10.44 6.22 27.38
C GLU A 153 11.14 7.57 27.13
N ASN A 154 12.20 7.56 26.33
CA ASN A 154 12.99 8.77 26.03
C ASN A 154 12.29 9.72 25.06
N MET A 155 11.44 9.20 24.16
CA MET A 155 10.83 9.98 23.08
C MET A 155 9.32 10.21 23.28
N LYS A 156 8.71 9.64 24.32
CA LYS A 156 7.26 9.70 24.57
C LYS A 156 6.40 9.28 23.36
N SER A 157 6.93 8.43 22.49
CA SER A 157 6.26 7.94 21.28
C SER A 157 6.45 6.43 21.16
N SER A 158 5.51 5.76 20.51
CA SER A 158 5.64 4.33 20.25
C SER A 158 6.78 4.06 19.27
N TYR A 159 7.40 2.91 19.39
CA TYR A 159 8.40 2.47 18.40
C TYR A 159 7.79 2.36 16.99
N SER A 160 6.50 2.01 16.89
CA SER A 160 5.78 1.97 15.63
C SER A 160 5.87 3.30 14.87
N TYR A 161 5.62 4.41 15.56
CA TYR A 161 5.74 5.75 14.97
C TYR A 161 7.17 6.06 14.51
N ILE A 162 8.17 5.73 15.34
CA ILE A 162 9.58 5.99 15.02
C ILE A 162 10.00 5.17 13.79
N ILE A 163 9.57 3.91 13.69
CA ILE A 163 9.84 3.04 12.54
C ILE A 163 9.26 3.66 11.27
N GLN A 164 7.97 4.02 11.29
CA GLN A 164 7.30 4.63 10.13
C GLN A 164 8.02 5.91 9.69
N ASN A 165 8.32 6.80 10.63
CA ASN A 165 9.01 8.06 10.33
C ASN A 165 10.41 7.84 9.73
N ASN A 166 11.17 6.87 10.25
CA ASN A 166 12.49 6.54 9.71
C ASN A 166 12.39 6.00 8.27
N ILE A 167 11.46 5.08 8.02
CA ILE A 167 11.22 4.49 6.71
C ILE A 167 10.79 5.56 5.71
N THR A 168 9.85 6.41 6.06
CA THR A 168 9.36 7.47 5.18
C THR A 168 10.43 8.51 4.88
N ASN A 169 11.28 8.86 5.85
CA ASN A 169 12.43 9.74 5.59
C ASN A 169 13.47 9.10 4.67
N ALA A 170 13.63 7.78 4.71
CA ALA A 170 14.48 7.06 3.77
C ALA A 170 13.93 7.12 2.34
N TRP A 171 12.63 6.91 2.18
CA TRP A 171 11.93 7.06 0.92
C TRP A 171 12.16 8.43 0.28
N ARG A 172 11.97 9.51 1.02
CA ARG A 172 12.18 10.88 0.54
C ARG A 172 13.59 11.05 -0.03
N LYS A 173 14.61 10.47 0.60
CA LYS A 173 15.99 10.50 0.11
C LYS A 173 16.18 9.71 -1.19
N ILE A 174 15.50 8.57 -1.33
CA ILE A 174 15.60 7.71 -2.52
C ILE A 174 14.88 8.33 -3.73
N ILE A 175 13.74 8.97 -3.49
CA ILE A 175 13.00 9.69 -4.53
C ILE A 175 13.80 10.92 -5.01
N GLY A 176 14.51 11.61 -4.10
CA GLY A 176 15.50 12.63 -4.42
C GLY A 176 14.96 14.02 -4.74
N ASN A 177 13.69 14.17 -5.09
CA ASN A 177 13.06 15.47 -5.34
C ASN A 177 12.06 15.78 -4.22
N GLU A 178 12.34 16.82 -3.44
CA GLU A 178 11.35 17.36 -2.52
C GLU A 178 10.41 18.30 -3.30
N PRO A 179 9.10 17.98 -3.40
CA PRO A 179 8.17 18.86 -4.05
C PRO A 179 8.00 20.15 -3.22
N GLU A 180 7.67 21.25 -3.87
CA GLU A 180 7.36 22.51 -3.18
C GLU A 180 6.14 22.38 -2.27
N ARG A 181 5.23 21.48 -2.62
CA ARG A 181 3.99 21.17 -1.91
C ARG A 181 3.78 19.67 -1.83
N TYR A 182 3.49 19.17 -0.63
CA TYR A 182 3.14 17.77 -0.40
C TYR A 182 1.62 17.61 -0.34
N PHE A 183 1.10 16.61 -1.06
CA PHE A 183 -0.29 16.18 -0.95
C PHE A 183 -0.34 14.80 -0.30
N PHE A 184 -1.04 14.72 0.82
CA PHE A 184 -1.21 13.48 1.57
C PHE A 184 -2.68 13.08 1.60
N TYR A 185 -2.99 11.94 1.02
CA TYR A 185 -4.31 11.33 1.08
C TYR A 185 -4.47 10.59 2.39
N GLN A 186 -5.52 10.91 3.13
CA GLN A 186 -5.91 10.23 4.38
C GLN A 186 -7.23 9.53 4.17
N ASP A 187 -7.31 8.24 4.57
CA ASP A 187 -8.55 7.49 4.57
C ASP A 187 -8.49 6.37 5.63
N ILE A 188 -9.64 5.80 5.99
CA ILE A 188 -9.79 4.74 6.98
C ILE A 188 -10.55 3.57 6.39
N THR A 189 -9.99 2.37 6.49
CA THR A 189 -10.69 1.13 6.18
C THR A 189 -11.14 0.42 7.44
N ARG A 190 -12.30 -0.24 7.39
CA ARG A 190 -12.83 -1.04 8.51
C ARG A 190 -12.56 -2.52 8.26
N ILE A 191 -11.99 -3.18 9.26
CA ILE A 191 -11.61 -4.59 9.23
C ILE A 191 -12.48 -5.34 10.23
N ARG A 192 -13.21 -6.35 9.75
CA ARG A 192 -14.02 -7.18 10.63
C ARG A 192 -13.15 -7.89 11.65
N TRP A 193 -13.58 -7.81 12.92
CA TRP A 193 -12.96 -8.51 14.02
C TRP A 193 -13.65 -9.88 14.27
N ASN A 194 -12.87 -10.92 14.41
CA ASN A 194 -13.37 -12.28 14.66
C ASN A 194 -12.90 -12.84 16.02
N GLY A 195 -12.18 -12.06 16.82
CA GLY A 195 -11.70 -12.46 18.15
C GLY A 195 -12.67 -12.06 19.27
N ASP A 196 -12.43 -12.57 20.47
CA ASP A 196 -13.34 -12.37 21.61
C ASP A 196 -13.02 -11.09 22.41
N GLN A 197 -11.77 -10.62 22.39
CA GLN A 197 -11.35 -9.50 23.24
C GLN A 197 -10.38 -8.57 22.52
N SER A 198 -10.82 -7.34 22.23
CA SER A 198 -9.95 -6.23 21.88
C SER A 198 -10.65 -4.93 22.22
N ILE A 199 -9.97 -4.03 22.92
CA ILE A 199 -10.47 -2.68 23.22
C ILE A 199 -10.60 -1.80 21.97
N LEU A 200 -10.04 -2.21 20.83
CA LEU A 200 -10.13 -1.53 19.55
C LEU A 200 -11.32 -2.03 18.73
N ALA A 201 -11.83 -3.22 19.02
CA ALA A 201 -12.90 -3.87 18.29
C ALA A 201 -14.25 -3.46 18.86
N GLU A 202 -14.97 -2.62 18.13
CA GLU A 202 -16.24 -2.07 18.55
C GLU A 202 -17.29 -2.17 17.42
N ASN A 203 -18.57 -2.34 17.83
CA ASN A 203 -19.69 -2.24 16.91
C ASN A 203 -19.95 -0.77 16.61
N GLY A 204 -20.19 -0.42 15.37
CA GLY A 204 -20.54 0.96 15.08
C GLY A 204 -20.32 1.40 13.64
N TYR A 205 -19.72 2.53 13.49
CA TYR A 205 -19.70 3.35 12.30
C TYR A 205 -19.22 2.62 11.02
N GLY A 206 -20.06 2.66 9.99
CA GLY A 206 -19.66 2.39 8.59
C GLY A 206 -19.53 0.92 8.19
N ALA A 207 -19.87 -0.03 9.05
CA ALA A 207 -19.70 -1.44 8.74
C ALA A 207 -20.94 -2.28 9.01
N GLN A 208 -20.89 -3.52 8.62
CA GLN A 208 -21.99 -4.47 8.73
C GLN A 208 -22.58 -4.49 10.15
N ILE A 209 -23.83 -4.13 10.28
CA ILE A 209 -24.57 -4.07 11.55
C ILE A 209 -24.38 -5.39 12.33
N GLY A 210 -24.06 -5.25 13.62
CA GLY A 210 -24.00 -6.38 14.56
C GLY A 210 -22.68 -7.15 14.64
N ARG A 211 -21.58 -6.61 14.10
CA ARG A 211 -20.25 -7.23 14.21
C ARG A 211 -19.18 -6.22 14.57
N PRO A 212 -18.24 -6.55 15.50
CA PRO A 212 -17.16 -5.65 15.85
C PRO A 212 -16.15 -5.49 14.70
N HIS A 213 -15.58 -4.29 14.60
CA HIS A 213 -14.58 -3.91 13.62
C HIS A 213 -13.43 -3.19 14.30
N ILE A 214 -12.28 -3.23 13.67
CA ILE A 214 -11.15 -2.35 13.96
C ILE A 214 -10.91 -1.50 12.71
N GLY A 215 -10.73 -0.19 12.88
CA GLY A 215 -10.32 0.69 11.80
C GLY A 215 -8.80 0.63 11.58
N PHE A 216 -8.39 0.79 10.34
CA PHE A 216 -7.01 1.04 9.96
C PHE A 216 -6.96 2.31 9.13
N GLY A 217 -6.39 3.37 9.71
CA GLY A 217 -6.11 4.63 9.05
C GLY A 217 -4.79 4.56 8.31
N LEU A 218 -4.77 5.11 7.09
CA LEU A 218 -3.58 5.19 6.26
C LEU A 218 -3.45 6.60 5.68
N VAL A 219 -2.23 7.11 5.67
CA VAL A 219 -1.85 8.33 4.97
C VAL A 219 -0.82 7.97 3.92
N VAL A 220 -1.07 8.35 2.66
CA VAL A 220 -0.16 8.08 1.54
C VAL A 220 0.18 9.36 0.78
N SER A 221 1.39 9.43 0.23
CA SER A 221 1.81 10.53 -0.63
C SER A 221 1.22 10.40 -2.04
N LYS A 222 0.83 11.54 -2.63
CA LYS A 222 0.33 11.64 -4.01
C LYS A 222 1.33 11.12 -5.04
N ASP A 223 2.59 11.54 -4.92
CA ASP A 223 3.55 11.43 -6.03
C ASP A 223 4.31 10.10 -6.10
N SER A 224 4.20 9.26 -5.07
CA SER A 224 5.02 8.05 -4.96
C SER A 224 4.30 6.84 -4.40
N TYR A 225 3.00 6.93 -4.14
CA TYR A 225 2.23 5.90 -3.40
C TYR A 225 2.80 5.58 -2.00
N MET A 226 3.85 6.29 -1.58
CA MET A 226 4.57 6.04 -0.35
C MET A 226 3.65 6.15 0.87
N PRO A 227 3.61 5.13 1.73
CA PRO A 227 2.92 5.27 3.00
C PRO A 227 3.68 6.26 3.88
N VAL A 228 2.91 7.19 4.44
CA VAL A 228 3.41 8.23 5.32
C VAL A 228 3.15 7.87 6.77
N MET A 229 1.96 7.32 7.03
CA MET A 229 1.52 6.93 8.35
C MET A 229 0.44 5.84 8.25
N GLY A 230 0.51 4.84 9.14
CA GLY A 230 -0.52 3.82 9.32
C GLY A 230 -0.83 3.64 10.81
N TYR A 231 -2.11 3.61 11.20
CA TYR A 231 -2.51 3.58 12.59
C TYR A 231 -3.84 2.84 12.81
N PRO A 232 -4.00 2.14 13.95
CA PRO A 232 -5.25 1.52 14.30
C PRO A 232 -6.26 2.57 14.76
N VAL A 233 -7.54 2.33 14.49
CA VAL A 233 -8.65 3.16 14.91
C VAL A 233 -9.71 2.28 15.55
N ARG A 234 -10.35 2.75 16.63
CA ARG A 234 -11.49 2.03 17.23
C ARG A 234 -12.62 1.86 16.22
N GLY A 235 -13.27 0.71 16.24
CA GLY A 235 -14.31 0.38 15.27
C GLY A 235 -15.49 1.35 15.24
N SER A 236 -15.85 1.94 16.38
CA SER A 236 -16.95 2.91 16.51
C SER A 236 -16.55 4.37 16.20
N SER A 237 -15.24 4.68 16.12
CA SER A 237 -14.78 6.06 15.94
C SER A 237 -15.19 6.62 14.59
N PRO A 238 -15.90 7.75 14.54
CA PRO A 238 -16.12 8.49 13.29
C PRO A 238 -14.79 9.00 12.72
N ASP A 239 -14.66 9.04 11.40
CA ASP A 239 -13.42 9.43 10.73
C ASP A 239 -12.92 10.83 11.16
N LYS A 240 -13.85 11.77 11.36
CA LYS A 240 -13.54 13.13 11.83
C LYS A 240 -12.84 13.21 13.19
N THR A 241 -12.96 12.20 14.04
CA THR A 241 -12.33 12.20 15.38
C THR A 241 -10.87 11.75 15.38
N THR A 242 -10.37 11.28 14.23
CA THR A 242 -8.98 10.80 14.08
C THR A 242 -8.03 11.88 13.54
N VAL A 243 -8.56 13.03 13.15
CA VAL A 243 -7.83 14.07 12.43
C VAL A 243 -6.75 14.72 13.30
N GLU A 244 -7.07 15.08 14.53
CA GLU A 244 -6.12 15.78 15.41
C GLU A 244 -4.88 14.93 15.68
N GLU A 245 -5.05 13.66 16.04
CA GLU A 245 -3.94 12.74 16.26
C GLU A 245 -3.09 12.55 14.99
N THR A 246 -3.74 12.45 13.83
CA THR A 246 -3.03 12.34 12.54
C THR A 246 -2.18 13.58 12.27
N ILE A 247 -2.76 14.78 12.44
CA ILE A 247 -2.05 16.05 12.22
C ILE A 247 -0.90 16.21 13.21
N ASP A 248 -1.09 15.88 14.50
CA ASP A 248 -0.03 15.95 15.51
C ASP A 248 1.16 15.04 15.17
N ASN A 249 0.88 13.84 14.70
CA ASN A 249 1.92 12.92 14.26
C ASN A 249 2.64 13.43 13.01
N LEU A 250 1.92 13.95 12.02
CA LEU A 250 2.50 14.54 10.81
C LEU A 250 3.30 15.81 11.10
N SER A 251 2.90 16.61 12.08
CA SER A 251 3.61 17.83 12.49
C SER A 251 5.04 17.55 12.97
N ARG A 252 5.32 16.35 13.45
CA ARG A 252 6.66 15.92 13.87
C ARG A 252 7.64 15.72 12.71
N TRP A 253 7.14 15.66 11.48
CA TRP A 253 7.95 15.43 10.28
C TRP A 253 8.76 16.63 9.84
N LYS A 254 8.53 17.81 10.40
CA LYS A 254 9.21 19.07 10.04
C LYS A 254 9.13 19.41 8.54
N THR A 255 8.14 18.87 7.84
CA THR A 255 7.87 19.17 6.43
C THR A 255 6.93 20.37 6.36
N LYS A 256 7.20 21.28 5.45
CA LYS A 256 6.36 22.47 5.22
C LYS A 256 5.45 22.24 4.01
N ASN A 257 4.43 23.06 3.87
CA ASN A 257 3.51 23.09 2.73
C ASN A 257 2.81 21.75 2.49
N ILE A 258 2.20 21.18 3.53
CA ILE A 258 1.44 19.94 3.45
C ILE A 258 -0.04 20.31 3.23
N THR A 259 -0.63 19.71 2.21
CA THR A 259 -2.08 19.71 1.96
C THR A 259 -2.62 18.31 2.23
N LEU A 260 -3.53 18.20 3.19
CA LEU A 260 -4.25 16.97 3.50
C LEU A 260 -5.45 16.84 2.55
N VAL A 261 -5.52 15.76 1.83
CA VAL A 261 -6.64 15.46 0.92
C VAL A 261 -7.56 14.49 1.64
N TRP A 262 -8.75 14.97 1.97
CA TRP A 262 -9.73 14.25 2.78
C TRP A 262 -10.96 13.81 1.99
N ASP A 263 -11.57 12.75 2.45
CA ASP A 263 -12.95 12.46 2.09
C ASP A 263 -13.90 13.36 2.91
N ARG A 264 -15.12 13.52 2.44
CA ARG A 264 -16.17 14.34 3.09
C ARG A 264 -16.40 13.95 4.55
N GLY A 265 -16.13 12.70 4.93
CA GLY A 265 -16.28 12.19 6.29
C GLY A 265 -15.34 12.83 7.32
N PHE A 266 -14.20 13.37 6.89
CA PHE A 266 -13.23 14.03 7.76
C PHE A 266 -13.54 15.52 7.95
N VAL A 267 -14.37 16.11 7.08
CA VAL A 267 -14.61 17.55 7.03
C VAL A 267 -15.48 18.00 8.19
N SER A 268 -14.94 18.90 8.98
CA SER A 268 -15.68 19.68 9.99
C SER A 268 -14.93 20.98 10.24
N LYS A 269 -15.64 22.03 10.69
CA LYS A 269 -15.00 23.31 11.02
C LYS A 269 -13.87 23.13 12.04
N PRO A 270 -14.03 22.41 13.17
CA PRO A 270 -12.94 22.17 14.11
C PRO A 270 -11.70 21.53 13.46
N ASN A 271 -11.89 20.51 12.59
CA ASN A 271 -10.76 19.85 11.93
C ASN A 271 -10.01 20.76 10.98
N ILE A 272 -10.73 21.62 10.24
CA ILE A 272 -10.13 22.63 9.35
C ILE A 272 -9.35 23.66 10.16
N ASP A 273 -9.92 24.12 11.27
CA ASP A 273 -9.27 25.08 12.17
C ASP A 273 -8.00 24.47 12.78
N TYR A 274 -8.07 23.22 13.24
CA TYR A 274 -6.92 22.50 13.79
C TYR A 274 -5.79 22.29 12.76
N ALA A 275 -6.13 21.86 11.54
CA ALA A 275 -5.17 21.73 10.47
C ALA A 275 -4.41 23.05 10.23
N ARG A 276 -5.12 24.18 10.20
CA ARG A 276 -4.51 25.49 10.01
C ARG A 276 -3.61 25.90 11.18
N GLU A 277 -4.02 25.66 12.41
CA GLU A 277 -3.19 25.95 13.60
C GLU A 277 -1.82 25.24 13.51
N LYS A 278 -1.79 24.07 12.90
CA LYS A 278 -0.58 23.28 12.67
C LYS A 278 0.11 23.58 11.33
N ASN A 279 -0.34 24.60 10.59
CA ASN A 279 0.17 25.00 9.27
C ASN A 279 -0.01 23.94 8.17
N PHE A 280 -1.14 23.23 8.21
CA PHE A 280 -1.58 22.34 7.14
C PHE A 280 -2.68 23.01 6.32
N HIS A 281 -2.66 22.75 5.02
CA HIS A 281 -3.80 23.02 4.15
C HIS A 281 -4.71 21.78 4.07
N VAL A 282 -5.97 22.02 3.72
CA VAL A 282 -6.99 20.98 3.53
C VAL A 282 -7.56 21.12 2.13
N LEU A 283 -7.70 20.00 1.44
CA LEU A 283 -8.40 19.85 0.18
C LEU A 283 -9.46 18.74 0.34
N SER A 284 -10.71 19.02 0.03
CA SER A 284 -11.78 18.04 0.16
C SER A 284 -12.99 18.36 -0.71
N GLY A 285 -13.92 17.41 -0.81
CA GLY A 285 -15.28 17.66 -1.28
C GLY A 285 -16.17 18.18 -0.17
N GLY A 286 -17.08 19.09 -0.50
CA GLY A 286 -18.11 19.56 0.42
C GLY A 286 -19.25 18.55 0.59
N PRO A 287 -19.68 18.22 1.82
CA PRO A 287 -20.82 17.33 2.04
C PRO A 287 -22.16 18.04 1.71
N HIS A 288 -23.00 17.39 0.93
CA HIS A 288 -24.35 17.91 0.59
C HIS A 288 -25.29 18.07 1.79
N THR A 289 -24.92 17.58 2.96
CA THR A 289 -25.66 17.81 4.22
C THR A 289 -25.42 19.21 4.81
N SER A 290 -24.41 19.95 4.32
CA SER A 290 -24.10 21.32 4.74
C SER A 290 -24.88 22.32 3.91
N LYS A 291 -25.64 23.20 4.59
CA LYS A 291 -26.36 24.30 3.93
C LYS A 291 -25.40 25.23 3.19
N GLU A 292 -24.31 25.62 3.82
CA GLU A 292 -23.28 26.50 3.26
C GLU A 292 -22.68 25.91 1.95
N VAL A 293 -22.46 24.58 1.90
CA VAL A 293 -22.01 23.89 0.69
C VAL A 293 -23.08 23.93 -0.40
N ASN A 294 -24.35 23.69 -0.05
CA ASN A 294 -25.45 23.73 -1.01
C ASN A 294 -25.71 25.14 -1.53
N ASP A 295 -25.56 26.15 -0.72
CA ASP A 295 -25.67 27.56 -1.14
C ASP A 295 -24.61 27.87 -2.22
N TRP A 296 -23.38 27.42 -2.04
CA TRP A 296 -22.33 27.51 -3.05
C TRP A 296 -22.63 26.71 -4.33
N ILE A 297 -23.08 25.47 -4.21
CA ILE A 297 -23.41 24.59 -5.37
C ILE A 297 -24.54 25.22 -6.20
N THR A 298 -25.51 25.86 -5.56
CA THR A 298 -26.67 26.45 -6.23
C THR A 298 -26.49 27.92 -6.62
N LYS A 299 -25.33 28.53 -6.33
CA LYS A 299 -24.97 29.89 -6.68
C LYS A 299 -25.04 30.17 -8.18
N TYR A 300 -24.62 29.20 -8.99
CA TYR A 300 -24.54 29.32 -10.43
C TYR A 300 -25.72 28.59 -11.10
N THR A 301 -26.23 29.17 -12.18
CA THR A 301 -27.22 28.54 -13.05
C THR A 301 -26.56 27.48 -13.95
N ASP A 302 -27.36 26.56 -14.53
CA ASP A 302 -26.84 25.58 -15.50
C ASP A 302 -26.16 26.27 -16.69
N SER A 303 -26.74 27.37 -17.20
CA SER A 303 -26.20 28.15 -18.33
C SER A 303 -24.87 28.84 -18.03
N GLU A 304 -24.61 29.19 -16.77
CA GLU A 304 -23.31 29.76 -16.36
C GLU A 304 -22.25 28.67 -16.24
N ILE A 305 -22.63 27.47 -15.75
CA ILE A 305 -21.68 26.36 -15.57
C ILE A 305 -21.34 25.72 -16.93
N GLU A 306 -22.32 25.48 -17.80
CA GLU A 306 -22.16 24.72 -19.05
C GLU A 306 -21.50 25.51 -20.19
N LYS A 307 -20.77 26.58 -19.88
CA LYS A 307 -19.99 27.30 -20.86
C LYS A 307 -18.77 26.48 -21.32
N ARG A 308 -18.40 26.65 -22.59
CA ARG A 308 -17.27 25.94 -23.19
C ARG A 308 -15.95 26.17 -22.44
N GLU A 309 -15.75 27.34 -21.92
CA GLU A 309 -14.57 27.74 -21.13
C GLU A 309 -14.42 26.99 -19.81
N ASN A 310 -15.52 26.44 -19.28
CA ASN A 310 -15.57 25.72 -18.02
C ASN A 310 -15.34 24.19 -18.20
N ILE A 311 -15.10 23.71 -19.42
CA ILE A 311 -14.91 22.29 -19.66
C ILE A 311 -13.53 21.88 -19.17
N LEU A 312 -13.50 20.87 -18.28
CA LEU A 312 -12.31 20.18 -17.83
C LEU A 312 -12.36 18.72 -18.29
N GLU A 313 -11.41 18.30 -19.10
CA GLU A 313 -11.28 16.90 -19.50
C GLU A 313 -10.65 16.09 -18.37
N MET A 314 -11.40 15.13 -17.82
CA MET A 314 -10.95 14.24 -16.74
C MET A 314 -10.22 13.01 -17.30
N SER A 315 -10.72 12.45 -18.40
CA SER A 315 -10.10 11.37 -19.16
C SER A 315 -10.57 11.47 -20.61
N ARG A 316 -9.91 10.75 -21.52
CA ARG A 316 -10.23 10.82 -22.96
C ARG A 316 -11.71 10.61 -23.22
N GLY A 317 -12.36 11.64 -23.73
CA GLY A 317 -13.80 11.64 -24.04
C GLY A 317 -14.74 11.79 -22.86
N ASN A 318 -14.23 12.04 -21.65
CA ASN A 318 -15.04 12.29 -20.45
C ASN A 318 -14.69 13.66 -19.85
N GLY A 319 -15.59 14.64 -20.01
CA GLY A 319 -15.43 16.01 -19.55
C GLY A 319 -16.51 16.39 -18.52
N VAL A 320 -16.12 17.25 -17.60
CA VAL A 320 -17.00 17.89 -16.61
C VAL A 320 -16.92 19.40 -16.77
N TYR A 321 -17.91 20.11 -16.26
CA TYR A 321 -17.85 21.58 -16.21
C TYR A 321 -17.42 22.02 -14.80
N CYS A 322 -16.49 22.96 -14.71
CA CYS A 322 -15.95 23.48 -13.46
C CYS A 322 -15.98 25.01 -13.45
N ILE A 323 -16.61 25.62 -12.44
CA ILE A 323 -16.46 27.05 -12.15
C ILE A 323 -15.57 27.20 -10.94
N GLU A 324 -14.50 27.98 -11.09
CA GLU A 324 -13.58 28.35 -10.02
C GLU A 324 -13.99 29.66 -9.38
N ASP A 325 -13.96 29.70 -8.06
CA ASP A 325 -14.24 30.91 -7.27
C ASP A 325 -13.36 30.94 -6.01
N THR A 326 -13.43 32.03 -5.28
CA THR A 326 -12.78 32.19 -3.98
C THR A 326 -13.76 32.86 -3.02
N GLY A 327 -13.94 32.26 -1.86
CA GLY A 327 -14.86 32.85 -0.87
C GLY A 327 -14.89 32.08 0.43
N GLU A 328 -15.76 32.54 1.32
CA GLU A 328 -15.84 31.97 2.66
C GLU A 328 -16.54 30.63 2.66
N LEU A 329 -15.90 29.63 3.29
CA LEU A 329 -16.46 28.32 3.57
C LEU A 329 -15.90 27.83 4.91
N TYR A 330 -16.75 27.33 5.81
CA TYR A 330 -16.40 26.96 7.19
C TYR A 330 -15.74 28.11 7.99
N GLY A 331 -16.11 29.37 7.70
CA GLY A 331 -15.51 30.53 8.34
C GLY A 331 -14.09 30.86 7.87
N ARG A 332 -13.70 30.42 6.68
CA ARG A 332 -12.37 30.58 6.08
C ARG A 332 -12.45 30.95 4.61
N ASN A 333 -11.54 31.81 4.15
CA ASN A 333 -11.38 32.07 2.72
C ASN A 333 -10.74 30.83 2.06
N CYS A 334 -11.46 30.24 1.13
CA CYS A 334 -11.09 29.01 0.42
C CYS A 334 -11.11 29.22 -1.08
N LYS A 335 -10.26 28.48 -1.80
CA LYS A 335 -10.46 28.21 -3.21
C LYS A 335 -11.63 27.23 -3.32
N ILE A 336 -12.61 27.55 -4.16
CA ILE A 336 -13.84 26.77 -4.35
C ILE A 336 -13.98 26.41 -5.81
N VAL A 337 -14.36 25.17 -6.08
CA VAL A 337 -14.73 24.72 -7.42
C VAL A 337 -16.10 24.06 -7.36
N VAL A 338 -17.04 24.62 -8.10
CA VAL A 338 -18.34 23.97 -8.35
C VAL A 338 -18.24 23.19 -9.64
N MET A 339 -18.35 21.88 -9.54
CA MET A 339 -18.27 20.95 -10.66
C MET A 339 -19.66 20.44 -11.02
N LEU A 340 -19.95 20.35 -12.31
CA LEU A 340 -21.12 19.67 -12.88
C LEU A 340 -20.67 18.52 -13.77
N ASP A 341 -21.12 17.32 -13.43
CA ASP A 341 -21.01 16.12 -14.26
C ASP A 341 -22.34 15.91 -14.99
N PRO A 342 -22.39 16.10 -16.34
CA PRO A 342 -23.62 15.98 -17.10
C PRO A 342 -24.20 14.57 -17.11
N GLN A 343 -23.35 13.55 -17.11
CA GLN A 343 -23.80 12.16 -17.10
C GLN A 343 -24.45 11.80 -15.78
N ARG A 344 -23.79 12.16 -14.69
CA ARG A 344 -24.32 11.97 -13.33
C ARG A 344 -25.64 12.74 -13.12
N ARG A 345 -25.73 13.98 -13.62
CA ARG A 345 -26.96 14.78 -13.58
C ARG A 345 -28.12 14.04 -14.26
N ASN A 346 -27.92 13.57 -15.47
CA ASN A 346 -28.95 12.87 -16.23
C ASN A 346 -29.38 11.58 -15.52
N ASN A 347 -28.44 10.79 -15.03
CA ASN A 347 -28.73 9.57 -14.30
C ASN A 347 -29.54 9.85 -13.03
N SER A 348 -29.16 10.84 -12.23
CA SER A 348 -29.89 11.20 -10.99
C SER A 348 -31.32 11.67 -11.26
N ARG A 349 -31.53 12.43 -12.35
CA ARG A 349 -32.86 12.88 -12.77
C ARG A 349 -33.74 11.70 -13.19
N ILE A 350 -33.23 10.83 -14.05
CA ILE A 350 -33.98 9.65 -14.53
C ILE A 350 -34.32 8.72 -13.35
N GLU A 351 -33.35 8.42 -12.48
CA GLU A 351 -33.56 7.57 -11.30
C GLU A 351 -34.66 8.14 -10.38
N ARG A 352 -34.61 9.45 -10.10
CA ARG A 352 -35.63 10.12 -9.29
C ARG A 352 -37.02 10.03 -9.94
N ASP A 353 -37.11 10.34 -11.23
CA ASP A 353 -38.37 10.33 -11.96
C ASP A 353 -38.98 8.90 -12.01
N LEU A 354 -38.14 7.87 -12.19
CA LEU A 354 -38.55 6.46 -12.10
C LEU A 354 -39.03 6.10 -10.69
N HIS A 355 -38.34 6.50 -9.63
CA HIS A 355 -38.78 6.21 -8.26
C HIS A 355 -40.09 6.93 -7.91
N ILE A 356 -40.30 8.16 -8.40
CA ILE A 356 -41.57 8.86 -8.23
C ILE A 356 -42.69 8.10 -8.97
N GLN A 357 -42.47 7.70 -10.21
CA GLN A 357 -43.43 6.93 -11.01
C GLN A 357 -43.76 5.58 -10.35
N GLU A 358 -42.75 4.87 -9.85
CA GLU A 358 -42.94 3.63 -9.11
C GLU A 358 -43.74 3.85 -7.82
N LEU A 359 -43.47 4.91 -7.08
CA LEU A 359 -44.22 5.28 -5.87
C LEU A 359 -45.69 5.55 -6.17
N GLU A 360 -46.00 6.21 -7.30
CA GLU A 360 -47.37 6.52 -7.73
C GLU A 360 -48.17 5.27 -8.14
N SER A 361 -47.48 4.25 -8.64
CA SER A 361 -48.10 2.99 -9.08
C SER A 361 -48.08 1.86 -8.04
N GLU A 362 -47.29 1.98 -6.96
CA GLU A 362 -47.07 0.89 -6.01
C GLU A 362 -48.17 0.79 -4.94
N THR A 363 -48.59 -0.44 -4.67
CA THR A 363 -49.63 -0.77 -3.68
C THR A 363 -49.11 -1.44 -2.42
N SER A 364 -47.89 -1.98 -2.44
CA SER A 364 -47.27 -2.65 -1.30
C SER A 364 -46.78 -1.65 -0.26
N GLY A 365 -47.34 -1.69 0.94
CA GLY A 365 -46.96 -0.77 2.02
C GLY A 365 -45.47 -0.81 2.41
N LYS A 366 -44.80 -1.97 2.29
CA LYS A 366 -43.38 -2.11 2.56
C LYS A 366 -42.54 -1.38 1.51
N LYS A 367 -42.84 -1.59 0.23
CA LYS A 367 -42.11 -0.98 -0.88
C LYS A 367 -42.32 0.54 -0.93
N ILE A 368 -43.55 1.01 -0.64
CA ILE A 368 -43.86 2.42 -0.47
C ILE A 368 -43.00 3.05 0.64
N ALA A 369 -42.77 2.35 1.75
CA ALA A 369 -41.92 2.86 2.84
C ALA A 369 -40.45 2.95 2.45
N GLU A 370 -39.93 2.01 1.66
CA GLU A 370 -38.58 2.03 1.11
C GLU A 370 -38.42 3.20 0.13
N LEU A 371 -39.28 3.35 -0.85
CA LEU A 371 -39.27 4.46 -1.83
C LEU A 371 -39.38 5.84 -1.18
N LYS A 372 -40.24 5.98 -0.13
CA LYS A 372 -40.31 7.23 0.64
C LYS A 372 -39.00 7.59 1.36
N LYS A 373 -38.26 6.59 1.79
CA LYS A 373 -36.93 6.80 2.40
C LYS A 373 -35.93 7.28 1.36
N ASP A 374 -35.91 6.65 0.19
CA ASP A 374 -34.96 6.97 -0.89
C ASP A 374 -35.26 8.34 -1.52
N LEU A 375 -36.53 8.73 -1.57
CA LEU A 375 -36.97 10.05 -2.05
C LEU A 375 -37.05 11.15 -0.96
N SER A 376 -36.59 10.89 0.26
CA SER A 376 -36.56 11.92 1.31
C SER A 376 -35.48 12.98 1.01
N PRO A 377 -35.77 14.30 1.18
CA PRO A 377 -36.96 14.93 1.76
C PRO A 377 -38.06 15.30 0.74
N ILE A 378 -37.94 14.88 -0.52
CA ILE A 378 -38.88 15.23 -1.60
C ILE A 378 -40.28 14.69 -1.29
N VAL A 379 -40.35 13.48 -0.74
CA VAL A 379 -41.63 12.83 -0.40
C VAL A 379 -41.86 12.88 1.10
N LYS A 380 -42.99 13.47 1.51
CA LYS A 380 -43.41 13.60 2.91
C LYS A 380 -44.73 12.88 3.15
N PRO A 381 -45.02 12.41 4.37
CA PRO A 381 -46.34 11.94 4.73
C PRO A 381 -47.40 13.02 4.52
N ALA A 382 -48.53 12.67 3.89
CA ALA A 382 -49.65 13.63 3.72
C ALA A 382 -50.25 13.98 5.08
N LYS A 383 -50.51 15.27 5.33
CA LYS A 383 -51.15 15.75 6.58
C LYS A 383 -52.61 15.27 6.60
N GLY A 384 -52.97 14.50 7.64
CA GLY A 384 -54.34 14.11 7.92
C GLY A 384 -54.96 13.02 7.01
N ARG A 385 -54.17 12.37 6.12
CA ARG A 385 -54.60 11.27 5.21
C ARG A 385 -53.57 10.15 5.16
N ARG A 386 -54.04 8.94 4.88
CA ARG A 386 -53.13 7.85 4.46
C ARG A 386 -52.63 8.19 3.05
N GLY A 387 -51.37 8.53 2.92
CA GLY A 387 -50.77 8.90 1.63
C GLY A 387 -49.46 9.63 1.78
N TYR A 388 -48.98 10.23 0.72
CA TYR A 388 -47.78 11.03 0.65
C TYR A 388 -48.03 12.29 -0.18
N GLU A 389 -47.19 13.27 0.00
CA GLU A 389 -47.17 14.50 -0.78
C GLU A 389 -45.75 14.74 -1.33
N ILE A 390 -45.67 15.14 -2.61
CA ILE A 390 -44.41 15.56 -3.23
C ILE A 390 -44.17 17.02 -2.90
N ASN A 391 -43.07 17.31 -2.23
CA ASN A 391 -42.62 18.66 -1.95
C ASN A 391 -41.89 19.24 -3.16
N ARG A 392 -42.59 20.04 -3.97
CA ARG A 392 -42.05 20.60 -5.21
C ARG A 392 -40.78 21.46 -5.00
N ASN A 393 -40.71 22.19 -3.88
CA ASN A 393 -39.52 22.99 -3.57
C ASN A 393 -38.29 22.14 -3.31
N GLU A 394 -38.45 21.02 -2.60
CA GLU A 394 -37.36 20.07 -2.36
C GLU A 394 -36.97 19.31 -3.65
N GLU A 395 -37.93 18.98 -4.50
CA GLU A 395 -37.67 18.40 -5.80
C GLU A 395 -36.87 19.36 -6.69
N GLU A 396 -37.26 20.65 -6.73
CA GLU A 396 -36.51 21.65 -7.49
C GLU A 396 -35.10 21.85 -6.96
N LEU A 397 -34.93 21.89 -5.63
CA LEU A 397 -33.60 21.94 -5.01
C LEU A 397 -32.78 20.72 -5.39
N ALA A 398 -33.36 19.52 -5.31
CA ALA A 398 -32.68 18.29 -5.72
C ALA A 398 -32.25 18.35 -7.19
N ARG A 399 -33.14 18.83 -8.10
CA ARG A 399 -32.82 19.01 -9.51
C ARG A 399 -31.69 19.99 -9.75
N ARG A 400 -31.56 21.02 -8.91
CA ARG A 400 -30.44 21.98 -8.95
C ARG A 400 -29.13 21.40 -8.41
N LEU A 401 -29.20 20.41 -7.53
CA LEU A 401 -28.03 19.71 -6.96
C LEU A 401 -27.56 18.53 -7.83
N ASP A 402 -28.41 18.04 -8.75
CA ASP A 402 -28.09 16.86 -9.57
C ASP A 402 -26.80 17.01 -10.37
N GLY A 403 -25.93 16.03 -10.25
CA GLY A 403 -24.63 16.00 -10.91
C GLY A 403 -23.63 17.04 -10.43
N ARG A 404 -24.03 17.94 -9.52
CA ARG A 404 -23.16 18.98 -9.00
C ARG A 404 -22.44 18.53 -7.75
N SER A 405 -21.23 19.02 -7.59
CA SER A 405 -20.40 18.80 -6.40
C SER A 405 -19.56 20.03 -6.14
N LEU A 406 -19.28 20.30 -4.88
CA LEU A 406 -18.35 21.34 -4.47
C LEU A 406 -17.05 20.69 -4.01
N PHE A 407 -15.94 21.24 -4.46
CA PHE A 407 -14.62 20.95 -3.96
C PHE A 407 -13.97 22.23 -3.46
N PHE A 408 -13.15 22.11 -2.43
CA PHE A 408 -12.51 23.29 -1.85
C PHE A 408 -11.09 22.99 -1.38
N SER A 409 -10.26 24.03 -1.34
CA SER A 409 -8.96 24.03 -0.68
C SER A 409 -8.79 25.25 0.20
N THR A 410 -8.22 25.08 1.38
CA THR A 410 -7.80 26.20 2.23
C THR A 410 -6.52 26.87 1.71
N ASP A 411 -5.85 26.27 0.73
CA ASP A 411 -4.80 26.92 -0.05
C ASP A 411 -5.41 27.64 -1.26
N ILE A 412 -5.57 28.94 -1.14
CA ILE A 412 -6.17 29.79 -2.18
C ILE A 412 -5.26 29.99 -3.40
N THR A 413 -3.98 29.58 -3.33
CA THR A 413 -3.03 29.71 -4.45
C THR A 413 -3.15 28.60 -5.46
N MET A 414 -3.89 27.51 -5.15
CA MET A 414 -4.17 26.43 -6.08
C MET A 414 -5.10 26.90 -7.21
N SER A 415 -4.87 26.42 -8.43
CA SER A 415 -5.85 26.54 -9.50
C SER A 415 -7.02 25.57 -9.31
N GLY A 416 -8.18 25.88 -9.88
CA GLY A 416 -9.33 24.97 -9.84
C GLY A 416 -9.06 23.64 -10.50
N GLU A 417 -8.32 23.64 -11.60
CA GLU A 417 -7.89 22.40 -12.29
C GLU A 417 -6.99 21.53 -11.40
N GLU A 418 -5.96 22.11 -10.76
CA GLU A 418 -5.07 21.40 -9.85
C GLU A 418 -5.86 20.79 -8.68
N LEU A 419 -6.80 21.55 -8.12
CA LEU A 419 -7.66 21.12 -7.02
C LEU A 419 -8.47 19.87 -7.42
N ILE A 420 -9.18 19.94 -8.55
CA ILE A 420 -10.01 18.83 -9.05
C ILE A 420 -9.15 17.60 -9.37
N ARG A 421 -8.07 17.77 -10.14
CA ARG A 421 -7.18 16.65 -10.49
C ARG A 421 -6.58 16.00 -9.24
N THR A 422 -6.13 16.79 -8.27
CA THR A 422 -5.59 16.28 -7.01
C THR A 422 -6.66 15.52 -6.21
N TYR A 423 -7.89 16.05 -6.11
CA TYR A 423 -8.95 15.33 -5.40
C TYR A 423 -9.27 13.96 -6.03
N PHE A 424 -9.40 13.90 -7.36
CA PHE A 424 -9.74 12.65 -8.05
C PHE A 424 -8.58 11.65 -8.10
N GLN A 425 -7.33 12.09 -7.92
CA GLN A 425 -6.19 11.19 -7.69
C GLN A 425 -6.23 10.49 -6.32
N LYS A 426 -7.21 10.80 -5.47
CA LYS A 426 -7.53 10.03 -4.25
C LYS A 426 -7.72 8.52 -4.52
N ASP A 427 -8.03 8.12 -5.75
CA ASP A 427 -7.96 6.73 -6.21
C ASP A 427 -6.64 6.01 -5.80
N HIS A 428 -5.55 6.74 -5.55
CA HIS A 428 -4.29 6.19 -5.07
C HIS A 428 -4.41 5.53 -3.69
N ILE A 429 -5.11 6.17 -2.73
CA ILE A 429 -5.32 5.56 -1.40
C ILE A 429 -6.34 4.42 -1.46
N GLU A 430 -7.34 4.51 -2.34
CA GLU A 430 -8.28 3.42 -2.58
C GLU A 430 -7.58 2.19 -3.15
N LYS A 431 -6.63 2.40 -4.08
CA LYS A 431 -5.74 1.35 -4.60
C LYS A 431 -4.83 0.79 -3.49
N ALA A 432 -4.28 1.64 -2.62
CA ALA A 432 -3.50 1.21 -1.47
C ALA A 432 -4.29 0.22 -0.60
N PHE A 433 -5.53 0.57 -0.24
CA PHE A 433 -6.38 -0.34 0.53
C PHE A 433 -6.78 -1.60 -0.26
N ARG A 434 -6.94 -1.52 -1.56
CA ARG A 434 -7.19 -2.69 -2.42
C ARG A 434 -6.00 -3.66 -2.35
N TYR A 435 -4.77 -3.17 -2.47
CA TYR A 435 -3.56 -3.98 -2.32
C TYR A 435 -3.43 -4.57 -0.92
N LEU A 436 -3.68 -3.78 0.13
CA LEU A 436 -3.64 -4.26 1.50
C LEU A 436 -4.68 -5.35 1.78
N ARG A 437 -5.90 -5.22 1.28
CA ARG A 437 -6.96 -6.23 1.46
C ARG A 437 -6.74 -7.48 0.61
N GLY A 438 -6.31 -7.31 -0.63
CA GLY A 438 -6.09 -8.41 -1.57
C GLY A 438 -4.72 -9.07 -1.38
N ASN A 439 -3.66 -8.34 -1.67
CA ASN A 439 -2.30 -8.89 -1.74
C ASN A 439 -1.64 -9.03 -0.36
N ALA A 440 -1.86 -8.06 0.55
CA ALA A 440 -1.27 -8.11 1.89
C ALA A 440 -2.17 -8.78 2.94
N CYS A 441 -3.29 -9.37 2.55
CA CYS A 441 -4.18 -10.10 3.46
C CYS A 441 -4.44 -9.37 4.79
N LEU A 442 -4.78 -8.08 4.73
CA LEU A 442 -5.02 -7.23 5.91
C LEU A 442 -6.03 -7.87 6.89
N ALA A 443 -7.00 -8.60 6.38
CA ALA A 443 -8.00 -9.34 7.14
C ALA A 443 -7.90 -10.86 6.92
N PRO A 444 -8.30 -11.69 7.90
CA PRO A 444 -8.68 -11.34 9.28
C PRO A 444 -7.46 -11.00 10.15
N ILE A 445 -7.63 -10.14 11.17
CA ILE A 445 -6.56 -9.87 12.14
C ILE A 445 -6.36 -11.12 13.01
N GLY A 446 -5.15 -11.67 13.02
CA GLY A 446 -4.82 -12.92 13.73
C GLY A 446 -4.26 -12.73 15.15
N TYR A 447 -4.31 -11.51 15.69
CA TYR A 447 -3.77 -11.15 17.00
C TYR A 447 -4.91 -10.69 17.91
N GLN A 448 -4.87 -11.04 19.19
CA GLN A 448 -5.91 -10.70 20.16
C GLN A 448 -5.50 -9.53 21.07
N LEU A 449 -4.22 -9.48 21.49
CA LEU A 449 -3.75 -8.43 22.38
C LEU A 449 -3.69 -7.08 21.65
N PRO A 450 -4.24 -6.00 22.25
CA PRO A 450 -4.30 -4.67 21.60
C PRO A 450 -2.95 -4.15 21.12
N ASN A 451 -1.89 -4.31 21.91
CA ASN A 451 -0.53 -3.91 21.57
C ASN A 451 0.00 -4.68 20.34
N ARG A 452 -0.28 -5.98 20.22
CA ARG A 452 0.10 -6.76 19.03
C ARG A 452 -0.72 -6.40 17.81
N VAL A 453 -2.01 -6.07 18.00
CA VAL A 453 -2.86 -5.53 16.91
C VAL A 453 -2.32 -4.20 16.43
N GLU A 454 -1.93 -3.30 17.33
CA GLU A 454 -1.29 -2.04 16.99
C GLU A 454 0.00 -2.26 16.20
N ALA A 455 0.93 -3.07 16.72
CA ALA A 455 2.19 -3.39 16.05
C ALA A 455 1.96 -4.02 14.66
N TYR A 456 1.00 -4.91 14.55
CA TYR A 456 0.63 -5.54 13.29
C TYR A 456 0.09 -4.53 12.28
N LEU A 457 -0.86 -3.68 12.67
CA LEU A 457 -1.45 -2.69 11.78
C LEU A 457 -0.46 -1.57 11.45
N SER A 458 0.19 -1.00 12.47
CA SER A 458 1.04 0.17 12.29
C SER A 458 2.44 -0.14 11.73
N VAL A 459 2.95 -1.36 11.87
CA VAL A 459 4.30 -1.68 11.39
C VAL A 459 4.28 -2.76 10.33
N VAL A 460 3.72 -3.93 10.62
CA VAL A 460 3.78 -5.06 9.68
C VAL A 460 3.03 -4.73 8.38
N ASN A 461 1.78 -4.25 8.48
CA ASN A 461 1.01 -3.88 7.29
C ASN A 461 1.51 -2.58 6.63
N PHE A 462 2.04 -1.64 7.41
CA PHE A 462 2.70 -0.45 6.88
C PHE A 462 3.89 -0.84 5.99
N ILE A 463 4.79 -1.70 6.47
CA ILE A 463 5.95 -2.19 5.71
C ILE A 463 5.48 -3.05 4.52
N ALA A 464 4.48 -3.91 4.68
CA ALA A 464 3.94 -4.68 3.57
C ALA A 464 3.45 -3.77 2.45
N TYR A 465 2.70 -2.70 2.78
CA TYR A 465 2.28 -1.73 1.79
C TYR A 465 3.45 -0.92 1.21
N GLU A 466 4.43 -0.57 2.03
CA GLU A 466 5.65 0.11 1.56
C GLU A 466 6.36 -0.71 0.47
N LEU A 467 6.51 -2.00 0.65
CA LEU A 467 7.13 -2.87 -0.35
C LEU A 467 6.33 -2.91 -1.67
N ILE A 468 5.00 -2.91 -1.59
CA ILE A 468 4.14 -2.78 -2.77
C ILE A 468 4.35 -1.42 -3.44
N ALA A 469 4.31 -0.34 -2.67
CA ALA A 469 4.48 1.03 -3.15
C ALA A 469 5.84 1.22 -3.84
N ALA A 470 6.90 0.63 -3.28
CA ALA A 470 8.23 0.65 -3.86
C ALA A 470 8.29 -0.07 -5.21
N ILE A 471 7.59 -1.19 -5.34
CA ILE A 471 7.49 -1.90 -6.63
C ILE A 471 6.71 -1.06 -7.63
N LEU A 472 5.56 -0.49 -7.25
CA LEU A 472 4.75 0.39 -8.11
C LEU A 472 5.57 1.59 -8.61
N TRP A 473 6.25 2.28 -7.69
CA TRP A 473 7.12 3.41 -8.04
C TRP A 473 8.24 3.00 -9.00
N LYS A 474 8.86 1.83 -8.82
CA LYS A 474 9.88 1.33 -9.75
C LYS A 474 9.30 0.98 -11.11
N ILE A 475 8.10 0.40 -11.18
CA ILE A 475 7.41 0.12 -12.43
C ILE A 475 7.25 1.41 -13.23
N GLU A 476 6.80 2.48 -12.59
CA GLU A 476 6.63 3.79 -13.24
C GLU A 476 7.97 4.43 -13.59
N LYS A 477 8.89 4.53 -12.63
CA LYS A 477 10.21 5.18 -12.80
C LYS A 477 11.03 4.57 -13.94
N PHE A 478 11.00 3.25 -14.09
CA PHE A 478 11.77 2.53 -15.12
C PHE A 478 10.95 2.20 -16.37
N ASN A 479 9.69 2.65 -16.44
CA ASN A 479 8.77 2.40 -17.55
C ASN A 479 8.76 0.91 -17.97
N ILE A 480 8.47 0.03 -17.00
CA ILE A 480 8.62 -1.44 -17.18
C ILE A 480 7.60 -2.00 -18.18
N GLY A 481 6.52 -1.28 -18.47
CA GLY A 481 5.53 -1.65 -19.50
C GLY A 481 4.53 -2.73 -19.09
N ILE A 482 4.59 -3.23 -17.83
CA ILE A 482 3.60 -4.14 -17.25
C ILE A 482 3.17 -3.67 -15.87
N GLY A 483 1.95 -4.02 -15.47
CA GLY A 483 1.43 -3.70 -14.14
C GLY A 483 1.97 -4.61 -13.03
N TYR A 484 1.65 -4.24 -11.78
CA TYR A 484 2.08 -4.96 -10.59
C TYR A 484 1.65 -6.44 -10.61
N GLU A 485 0.39 -6.74 -10.91
CA GLU A 485 -0.15 -8.11 -10.93
C GLU A 485 0.58 -8.98 -11.96
N SER A 486 0.83 -8.45 -13.16
CA SER A 486 1.55 -9.17 -14.20
C SER A 486 3.03 -9.41 -13.82
N LEU A 487 3.66 -8.45 -13.12
CA LEU A 487 5.02 -8.63 -12.61
C LEU A 487 5.06 -9.74 -11.55
N MET A 488 4.10 -9.75 -10.62
CA MET A 488 3.97 -10.78 -9.58
C MET A 488 3.71 -12.16 -10.19
N GLU A 489 2.81 -12.26 -11.19
CA GLU A 489 2.56 -13.52 -11.92
C GLU A 489 3.82 -14.07 -12.58
N LYS A 490 4.65 -13.21 -13.20
CA LYS A 490 5.93 -13.64 -13.78
C LYS A 490 6.93 -14.07 -12.70
N ALA A 491 6.98 -13.35 -11.57
CA ALA A 491 7.84 -13.69 -10.44
C ALA A 491 7.44 -15.04 -9.81
N SER A 492 6.15 -15.34 -9.68
CA SER A 492 5.65 -16.59 -9.09
C SER A 492 6.10 -17.85 -9.86
N LYS A 493 6.48 -17.71 -11.12
CA LYS A 493 6.99 -18.81 -11.98
C LYS A 493 8.48 -19.10 -11.77
N ILE A 494 9.18 -18.35 -10.92
CA ILE A 494 10.61 -18.53 -10.62
C ILE A 494 10.74 -19.37 -9.37
N PHE A 495 11.40 -20.53 -9.51
CA PHE A 495 11.67 -21.46 -8.42
C PHE A 495 13.18 -21.58 -8.20
N GLU A 496 13.56 -21.81 -6.96
CA GLU A 496 14.89 -22.29 -6.60
C GLU A 496 14.84 -23.79 -6.35
N VAL A 497 15.64 -24.53 -7.08
CA VAL A 497 15.72 -26.00 -7.00
C VAL A 497 16.95 -26.39 -6.19
N GLU A 498 16.74 -27.19 -5.17
CA GLU A 498 17.79 -27.81 -4.36
C GLU A 498 18.17 -29.16 -4.94
N PHE A 499 19.43 -29.28 -5.28
CA PHE A 499 20.04 -30.53 -5.76
C PHE A 499 20.97 -31.09 -4.71
N SER A 500 20.79 -32.34 -4.35
CA SER A 500 21.70 -33.06 -3.45
C SER A 500 22.67 -33.99 -4.18
N SER A 501 23.85 -34.02 -3.64
CA SER A 501 24.89 -35.00 -3.94
C SER A 501 25.46 -35.47 -2.60
N LYS A 502 26.13 -36.65 -2.59
CA LYS A 502 26.65 -37.33 -1.39
C LYS A 502 27.27 -36.40 -0.31
N ASN A 503 27.86 -35.26 -0.70
CA ASN A 503 28.58 -34.37 0.23
C ASN A 503 28.27 -32.87 0.01
N SER A 504 27.29 -32.51 -0.83
CA SER A 504 27.01 -31.08 -1.12
C SER A 504 25.59 -30.86 -1.58
N LYS A 505 25.08 -29.70 -1.22
CA LYS A 505 23.83 -29.16 -1.75
C LYS A 505 24.14 -28.03 -2.74
N LEU A 506 23.42 -27.98 -3.84
CA LEU A 506 23.51 -26.94 -4.84
C LEU A 506 22.12 -26.36 -5.07
N TYR A 507 22.04 -25.06 -5.09
CA TYR A 507 20.80 -24.32 -5.36
C TYR A 507 20.85 -23.65 -6.73
N ARG A 508 19.82 -23.83 -7.54
CA ARG A 508 19.72 -23.26 -8.88
C ARG A 508 18.30 -22.72 -9.10
N TRP A 509 18.22 -21.52 -9.64
CA TRP A 509 16.95 -20.99 -10.07
C TRP A 509 16.53 -21.61 -11.40
N THR A 510 15.23 -21.76 -11.60
CA THR A 510 14.65 -22.12 -12.89
C THR A 510 15.08 -21.11 -13.95
N HIS A 511 14.99 -21.51 -15.21
CA HIS A 511 15.35 -20.64 -16.31
C HIS A 511 14.47 -19.40 -16.35
N ILE A 512 15.08 -18.24 -16.44
CA ILE A 512 14.40 -16.96 -16.63
C ILE A 512 14.73 -16.50 -18.05
N SER A 513 13.69 -16.19 -18.84
CA SER A 513 13.87 -15.70 -20.20
C SER A 513 14.64 -14.37 -20.23
N LYS A 514 15.31 -14.06 -21.34
CA LYS A 514 16.00 -12.77 -21.51
C LYS A 514 15.04 -11.57 -21.40
N GLU A 515 13.79 -11.76 -21.76
CA GLU A 515 12.74 -10.74 -21.63
C GLU A 515 12.39 -10.51 -20.17
N ASP A 516 12.16 -11.59 -19.41
CA ASP A 516 11.87 -11.49 -17.98
C ASP A 516 13.09 -10.99 -17.18
N GLU A 517 14.32 -11.35 -17.58
CA GLU A 517 15.53 -10.77 -16.97
C GLU A 517 15.59 -9.24 -17.09
N LYS A 518 15.14 -8.68 -18.23
CA LYS A 518 15.04 -7.21 -18.40
C LYS A 518 14.00 -6.61 -17.47
N LEU A 519 12.85 -7.26 -17.28
CA LEU A 519 11.79 -6.80 -16.37
C LEU A 519 12.26 -6.79 -14.91
N PHE A 520 13.03 -7.82 -14.50
CA PHE A 520 13.51 -7.92 -13.12
C PHE A 520 14.81 -7.16 -12.83
N LYS A 521 15.50 -6.66 -13.87
CA LYS A 521 16.75 -5.90 -13.69
C LYS A 521 16.65 -4.71 -12.74
N PRO A 522 15.58 -3.86 -12.80
CA PRO A 522 15.43 -2.74 -11.87
C PRO A 522 15.29 -3.16 -10.40
N PHE A 523 14.89 -4.39 -10.13
CA PHE A 523 14.70 -4.94 -8.78
C PHE A 523 15.90 -5.74 -8.28
N ASN A 524 16.90 -5.97 -9.12
CA ASN A 524 18.14 -6.70 -8.79
C ASN A 524 17.94 -8.09 -8.17
N ILE A 525 16.81 -8.77 -8.48
CA ILE A 525 16.52 -10.09 -7.89
C ILE A 525 17.57 -11.15 -8.25
N LEU A 526 18.23 -11.00 -9.40
CA LEU A 526 19.22 -11.97 -9.86
C LEU A 526 20.49 -11.99 -9.00
N SER A 527 20.73 -10.97 -8.17
CA SER A 527 21.86 -10.94 -7.23
C SER A 527 21.69 -11.90 -6.04
N VAL A 528 20.49 -12.44 -5.82
CA VAL A 528 20.23 -13.47 -4.79
C VAL A 528 20.62 -14.87 -5.26
N ARG A 529 20.91 -15.04 -6.55
CA ARG A 529 21.43 -16.30 -7.09
C ARG A 529 22.84 -16.56 -6.55
N CYS A 530 22.95 -17.17 -5.39
CA CYS A 530 24.26 -17.58 -4.83
C CYS A 530 24.46 -19.07 -4.93
#